data_19b0bb2afb768f5430b4cfb419c0b09f
#
_entry.id   19b0bb2afb768f5430b4cfb419c0b09f
#
_cell.length_a   1.000
_cell.length_b   1.000
_cell.length_c   1.000
_cell.angle_alpha   90.00
_cell.angle_beta   90.00
_cell.angle_gamma   90.00
#
_symmetry.space_group_name_H-M   'P 1'
#
loop_
_entity.id
_entity.type
_entity.pdbx_description
1 polymer ?
#
loop_
_entity_poly.entity_id
_entity_poly.type
_entity_poly.pdbx_seq_one_letter_code
_entity_poly.pdbx_strand_id
1 'polypeptide(L)'
;MKTALTIAGSDSSGGAGIQADIKTMIANGVYAMSAITALTAQNTTGVTAIQNATAEFLGQELDCIFMDIFPDAVKIGMVSESDLIHMIAGKLRQYRAKNIVVDPVMVATSSARLISEEAVDVLKEELFPLADLLTPNIPETEVLTGRKIKSADDMIEAAKQVSEQYHCAILCKGGHKLNDANDLLYVNGTYQWFEGKRIDNPNTHGTGCTLSSAIASNLAKGFSMVESVNRAKDYISGALAAMLDLGKGSGPMDHGFAVKNSYTEEA
;
A
#
# COMPACT_ATOMS: atom_id res chain seq x y z
N MET A 1 13.91 -14.75 -10.83
CA MET A 1 12.69 -13.92 -10.68
C MET A 1 12.92 -12.99 -9.50
N LYS A 2 12.46 -11.74 -9.56
CA LYS A 2 12.52 -10.81 -8.42
C LYS A 2 11.45 -11.16 -7.40
N THR A 3 11.67 -10.78 -6.13
CA THR A 3 10.84 -11.17 -4.99
C THR A 3 10.33 -9.93 -4.26
N ALA A 4 9.11 -9.98 -3.74
CA ALA A 4 8.58 -8.93 -2.87
C ALA A 4 7.81 -9.55 -1.69
N LEU A 5 7.93 -8.89 -0.54
CA LEU A 5 7.22 -9.26 0.68
C LEU A 5 6.10 -8.25 0.93
N THR A 6 4.89 -8.74 1.21
CA THR A 6 3.86 -7.92 1.83
C THR A 6 3.74 -8.23 3.31
N ILE A 7 3.67 -7.19 4.15
CA ILE A 7 3.41 -7.26 5.59
C ILE A 7 2.09 -6.51 5.81
N ALA A 8 0.99 -7.23 5.97
CA ALA A 8 -0.35 -6.63 6.06
C ALA A 8 -1.38 -7.60 6.63
N GLY A 9 -2.57 -7.10 6.89
CA GLY A 9 -3.72 -7.93 7.23
C GLY A 9 -4.24 -8.73 6.03
N SER A 10 -4.92 -9.83 6.33
CA SER A 10 -5.59 -10.70 5.36
C SER A 10 -7.04 -10.25 5.19
N ASP A 11 -7.48 -10.02 3.97
CA ASP A 11 -8.88 -9.78 3.60
C ASP A 11 -9.49 -11.06 3.02
N SER A 12 -10.40 -11.70 3.77
CA SER A 12 -11.04 -12.95 3.35
C SER A 12 -11.87 -12.83 2.07
N SER A 13 -12.31 -11.62 1.69
CA SER A 13 -12.99 -11.38 0.40
C SER A 13 -12.03 -11.26 -0.79
N GLY A 14 -10.74 -11.12 -0.52
CA GLY A 14 -9.69 -11.10 -1.52
C GLY A 14 -9.48 -9.77 -2.23
N GLY A 15 -10.20 -8.69 -1.85
CA GLY A 15 -10.17 -7.40 -2.54
C GLY A 15 -9.06 -6.46 -2.07
N ALA A 16 -8.57 -6.63 -0.84
CA ALA A 16 -7.53 -5.80 -0.23
C ALA A 16 -6.50 -6.66 0.52
N GLY A 17 -5.68 -6.02 1.36
CA GLY A 17 -4.70 -6.71 2.19
C GLY A 17 -3.72 -7.57 1.39
N ILE A 18 -3.18 -8.61 2.06
CA ILE A 18 -2.21 -9.51 1.41
C ILE A 18 -2.73 -10.15 0.13
N GLN A 19 -4.04 -10.38 0.01
CA GLN A 19 -4.63 -11.00 -1.19
C GLN A 19 -4.54 -10.08 -2.41
N ALA A 20 -4.87 -8.80 -2.26
CA ALA A 20 -4.67 -7.81 -3.32
C ALA A 20 -3.18 -7.63 -3.63
N ASP A 21 -2.34 -7.59 -2.59
CA ASP A 21 -0.90 -7.43 -2.74
C ASP A 21 -0.28 -8.58 -3.54
N ILE A 22 -0.55 -9.83 -3.16
CA ILE A 22 -0.02 -11.03 -3.85
C ILE A 22 -0.49 -11.08 -5.30
N LYS A 23 -1.79 -10.86 -5.56
CA LYS A 23 -2.33 -10.81 -6.93
C LYS A 23 -1.63 -9.75 -7.77
N THR A 24 -1.45 -8.55 -7.19
CA THR A 24 -0.77 -7.42 -7.84
C THR A 24 0.70 -7.75 -8.13
N MET A 25 1.43 -8.29 -7.17
CA MET A 25 2.84 -8.65 -7.31
C MET A 25 3.04 -9.71 -8.41
N ILE A 26 2.19 -10.75 -8.42
CA ILE A 26 2.22 -11.80 -9.46
C ILE A 26 1.92 -11.20 -10.83
N ALA A 27 0.88 -10.39 -10.96
CA ALA A 27 0.52 -9.74 -12.22
C ALA A 27 1.60 -8.77 -12.73
N ASN A 28 2.42 -8.21 -11.81
CA ASN A 28 3.60 -7.42 -12.14
C ASN A 28 4.89 -8.23 -12.32
N GLY A 29 4.82 -9.58 -12.37
CA GLY A 29 5.94 -10.46 -12.67
C GLY A 29 6.95 -10.63 -11.52
N VAL A 30 6.50 -10.51 -10.28
CA VAL A 30 7.32 -10.64 -9.07
C VAL A 30 6.81 -11.81 -8.21
N TYR A 31 7.71 -12.60 -7.65
CA TYR A 31 7.35 -13.65 -6.69
C TYR A 31 6.92 -12.99 -5.37
N ALA A 32 5.69 -13.28 -4.95
CA ALA A 32 5.08 -12.66 -3.77
C ALA A 32 5.21 -13.55 -2.54
N MET A 33 5.63 -12.95 -1.43
CA MET A 33 5.63 -13.56 -0.09
C MET A 33 4.78 -12.71 0.85
N SER A 34 4.32 -13.28 1.96
CA SER A 34 3.50 -12.55 2.92
C SER A 34 3.85 -12.89 4.37
N ALA A 35 3.85 -11.85 5.23
CA ALA A 35 3.77 -11.96 6.69
C ALA A 35 2.47 -11.30 7.15
N ILE A 36 1.69 -11.99 7.98
CA ILE A 36 0.30 -11.61 8.25
C ILE A 36 0.19 -10.89 9.58
N THR A 37 -0.29 -9.64 9.57
CA THR A 37 -0.50 -8.85 10.79
C THR A 37 -1.83 -9.14 11.47
N ALA A 38 -2.86 -9.47 10.69
CA ALA A 38 -4.19 -9.78 11.20
C ALA A 38 -4.98 -10.64 10.20
N LEU A 39 -5.87 -11.48 10.69
CA LEU A 39 -6.91 -12.14 9.91
C LEU A 39 -8.21 -11.35 10.05
N THR A 40 -8.94 -11.12 8.97
CA THR A 40 -10.26 -10.50 9.02
C THR A 40 -11.34 -11.44 8.48
N ALA A 41 -12.46 -11.49 9.17
CA ALA A 41 -13.70 -12.02 8.60
C ALA A 41 -14.42 -10.85 7.89
N GLN A 42 -14.13 -10.71 6.61
CA GLN A 42 -14.49 -9.53 5.81
C GLN A 42 -15.14 -9.95 4.49
N ASN A 43 -16.05 -9.13 4.01
CA ASN A 43 -16.64 -9.20 2.68
C ASN A 43 -16.79 -7.78 2.10
N THR A 44 -17.38 -7.65 0.91
CA THR A 44 -17.55 -6.36 0.23
C THR A 44 -18.44 -5.36 0.97
N THR A 45 -19.21 -5.81 1.97
CA THR A 45 -20.10 -4.95 2.77
C THR A 45 -19.53 -4.53 4.12
N GLY A 46 -18.44 -5.14 4.59
CA GLY A 46 -17.78 -4.78 5.84
C GLY A 46 -16.95 -5.88 6.49
N VAL A 47 -16.38 -5.53 7.65
CA VAL A 47 -15.58 -6.41 8.51
C VAL A 47 -16.43 -6.83 9.71
N THR A 48 -16.56 -8.12 9.97
CA THR A 48 -17.35 -8.69 11.07
C THR A 48 -16.50 -9.15 12.24
N ALA A 49 -15.24 -9.54 12.01
CA ALA A 49 -14.29 -9.91 13.06
C ALA A 49 -12.85 -9.68 12.61
N ILE A 50 -11.98 -9.44 13.58
CA ILE A 50 -10.54 -9.28 13.39
C ILE A 50 -9.82 -10.13 14.44
N GLN A 51 -8.79 -10.85 14.01
CA GLN A 51 -7.87 -11.56 14.88
C GLN A 51 -6.44 -11.15 14.54
N ASN A 52 -5.79 -10.40 15.40
CA ASN A 52 -4.41 -9.99 15.22
C ASN A 52 -3.46 -11.17 15.41
N ALA A 53 -2.36 -11.18 14.64
CA ALA A 53 -1.21 -12.03 14.94
C ALA A 53 -0.52 -11.54 16.23
N THR A 54 0.22 -12.42 16.91
CA THR A 54 1.11 -11.96 17.98
C THR A 54 2.39 -11.39 17.37
N ALA A 55 3.00 -10.42 18.04
CA ALA A 55 4.28 -9.85 17.60
C ALA A 55 5.38 -10.92 17.49
N GLU A 56 5.38 -11.90 18.42
CA GLU A 56 6.30 -13.02 18.38
C GLU A 56 6.13 -13.87 17.11
N PHE A 57 4.90 -14.25 16.76
CA PHE A 57 4.64 -15.06 15.58
C PHE A 57 4.96 -14.30 14.29
N LEU A 58 4.58 -13.03 14.19
CA LEU A 58 4.97 -12.17 13.07
C LEU A 58 6.49 -12.07 12.92
N GLY A 59 7.21 -11.96 14.05
CA GLY A 59 8.67 -11.98 14.05
C GLY A 59 9.25 -13.28 13.49
N GLN A 60 8.65 -14.43 13.81
CA GLN A 60 9.03 -15.74 13.26
C GLN A 60 8.74 -15.85 11.75
N GLU A 61 7.59 -15.36 11.28
CA GLU A 61 7.29 -15.30 9.82
C GLU A 61 8.36 -14.48 9.08
N LEU A 62 8.71 -13.30 9.63
CA LEU A 62 9.73 -12.43 9.03
C LEU A 62 11.11 -13.08 9.04
N ASP A 63 11.52 -13.73 10.14
CA ASP A 63 12.78 -14.46 10.21
C ASP A 63 12.84 -15.58 9.16
N CYS A 64 11.78 -16.38 9.02
CA CYS A 64 11.71 -17.45 8.02
C CYS A 64 11.90 -16.91 6.59
N ILE A 65 11.26 -15.77 6.28
CA ILE A 65 11.35 -15.17 4.95
C ILE A 65 12.74 -14.59 4.71
N PHE A 66 13.22 -13.72 5.60
CA PHE A 66 14.49 -13.02 5.40
C PHE A 66 15.71 -13.95 5.42
N MET A 67 15.64 -15.09 6.14
CA MET A 67 16.74 -16.06 6.19
C MET A 67 16.77 -17.02 5.00
N ASP A 68 15.71 -17.13 4.21
CA ASP A 68 15.64 -18.07 3.08
C ASP A 68 15.45 -17.31 1.75
N ILE A 69 14.25 -16.77 1.48
CA ILE A 69 13.97 -16.02 0.26
C ILE A 69 14.00 -14.52 0.59
N PHE A 70 15.19 -13.92 0.55
CA PHE A 70 15.35 -12.51 0.87
C PHE A 70 14.59 -11.62 -0.13
N PRO A 71 13.67 -10.72 0.33
CA PRO A 71 12.88 -9.88 -0.56
C PRO A 71 13.71 -8.76 -1.19
N ASP A 72 13.53 -8.53 -2.50
CA ASP A 72 14.08 -7.37 -3.22
C ASP A 72 13.34 -6.07 -2.90
N ALA A 73 12.07 -6.17 -2.44
CA ALA A 73 11.27 -5.04 -1.94
C ALA A 73 10.29 -5.51 -0.86
N VAL A 74 9.87 -4.58 0.01
CA VAL A 74 8.89 -4.82 1.06
C VAL A 74 7.76 -3.80 0.94
N LYS A 75 6.51 -4.28 0.93
CA LYS A 75 5.32 -3.44 1.06
C LYS A 75 4.71 -3.65 2.43
N ILE A 76 4.43 -2.57 3.13
CA ILE A 76 3.74 -2.60 4.42
C ILE A 76 2.38 -1.94 4.24
N GLY A 77 1.33 -2.68 4.60
CA GLY A 77 -0.05 -2.19 4.59
C GLY A 77 -0.54 -1.88 6.00
N MET A 78 -1.79 -2.26 6.29
CA MET A 78 -2.40 -2.01 7.60
C MET A 78 -1.69 -2.79 8.72
N VAL A 79 -1.23 -2.06 9.73
CA VAL A 79 -0.73 -2.59 10.99
C VAL A 79 -1.36 -1.76 12.11
N SER A 80 -2.19 -2.40 12.96
CA SER A 80 -3.03 -1.69 13.94
C SER A 80 -2.46 -1.64 15.34
N GLU A 81 -1.50 -2.52 15.68
CA GLU A 81 -0.98 -2.69 17.03
C GLU A 81 0.47 -2.21 17.13
N SER A 82 0.78 -1.45 18.21
CA SER A 82 2.12 -0.92 18.47
C SER A 82 3.19 -2.01 18.54
N ASP A 83 2.89 -3.14 19.18
CA ASP A 83 3.84 -4.25 19.30
C ASP A 83 4.21 -4.88 17.96
N LEU A 84 3.24 -4.96 17.03
CA LEU A 84 3.50 -5.43 15.67
C LEU A 84 4.39 -4.44 14.91
N ILE A 85 4.16 -3.14 15.07
CA ILE A 85 4.97 -2.08 14.44
C ILE A 85 6.41 -2.14 14.94
N HIS A 86 6.62 -2.24 16.26
CA HIS A 86 7.94 -2.42 16.86
C HIS A 86 8.66 -3.65 16.30
N MET A 87 7.95 -4.78 16.21
CA MET A 87 8.50 -6.03 15.67
C MET A 87 8.91 -5.85 14.20
N ILE A 88 8.03 -5.30 13.36
CA ILE A 88 8.32 -5.04 11.93
C ILE A 88 9.55 -4.14 11.80
N ALA A 89 9.56 -3.00 12.47
CA ALA A 89 10.67 -2.04 12.39
C ALA A 89 11.99 -2.67 12.86
N GLY A 90 11.96 -3.47 13.95
CA GLY A 90 13.11 -4.21 14.44
C GLY A 90 13.67 -5.19 13.40
N LYS A 91 12.80 -5.98 12.76
CA LYS A 91 13.20 -6.95 11.74
C LYS A 91 13.72 -6.29 10.46
N LEU A 92 13.08 -5.21 9.99
CA LEU A 92 13.56 -4.46 8.83
C LEU A 92 14.98 -3.89 9.05
N ARG A 93 15.26 -3.37 10.25
CA ARG A 93 16.61 -2.91 10.63
C ARG A 93 17.60 -4.07 10.72
N GLN A 94 17.21 -5.18 11.40
CA GLN A 94 18.04 -6.36 11.58
C GLN A 94 18.52 -6.92 10.24
N TYR A 95 17.63 -7.06 9.27
CA TYR A 95 17.91 -7.63 7.96
C TYR A 95 18.34 -6.58 6.92
N ARG A 96 18.35 -5.29 7.25
CA ARG A 96 18.68 -4.20 6.33
C ARG A 96 17.82 -4.27 5.06
N ALA A 97 16.54 -4.45 5.25
CA ALA A 97 15.57 -4.48 4.15
C ALA A 97 15.66 -3.19 3.30
N LYS A 98 15.32 -3.32 2.02
CA LYS A 98 15.42 -2.22 1.04
C LYS A 98 14.12 -2.13 0.22
N ASN A 99 13.95 -0.99 -0.46
CA ASN A 99 12.78 -0.74 -1.29
C ASN A 99 11.49 -0.90 -0.47
N ILE A 100 11.46 -0.26 0.70
CA ILE A 100 10.37 -0.33 1.66
C ILE A 100 9.29 0.69 1.27
N VAL A 101 8.13 0.20 0.87
CA VAL A 101 6.94 1.00 0.56
C VAL A 101 5.94 0.85 1.68
N VAL A 102 5.59 1.94 2.36
CA VAL A 102 4.59 1.94 3.44
C VAL A 102 3.34 2.67 2.98
N ASP A 103 2.22 1.96 2.95
CA ASP A 103 0.89 2.55 2.80
C ASP A 103 0.33 2.82 4.20
N PRO A 104 0.31 4.07 4.66
CA PRO A 104 -0.04 4.40 6.03
C PRO A 104 -1.56 4.38 6.23
N VAL A 105 -2.15 3.19 6.25
CA VAL A 105 -3.60 2.97 6.39
C VAL A 105 -4.04 3.37 7.79
N MET A 106 -4.33 4.66 8.01
CA MET A 106 -4.74 5.20 9.31
C MET A 106 -6.25 5.44 9.41
N VAL A 107 -6.89 5.71 8.27
CA VAL A 107 -8.31 6.09 8.20
C VAL A 107 -9.00 5.27 7.13
N ALA A 108 -10.12 4.61 7.48
CA ALA A 108 -10.94 3.92 6.50
C ALA A 108 -11.59 4.90 5.51
N THR A 109 -12.00 4.43 4.35
CA THR A 109 -12.78 5.19 3.35
C THR A 109 -14.08 5.74 3.95
N SER A 110 -14.62 5.09 4.99
CA SER A 110 -15.77 5.53 5.78
C SER A 110 -15.46 6.62 6.82
N SER A 111 -14.23 7.15 6.85
CA SER A 111 -13.71 8.08 7.88
C SER A 111 -13.59 7.47 9.29
N ALA A 112 -13.77 6.16 9.44
CA ALA A 112 -13.52 5.49 10.70
C ALA A 112 -12.00 5.34 10.92
N ARG A 113 -11.56 5.65 12.14
CA ARG A 113 -10.15 5.46 12.52
C ARG A 113 -9.85 3.96 12.63
N LEU A 114 -8.87 3.48 11.90
CA LEU A 114 -8.47 2.06 11.84
C LEU A 114 -7.35 1.70 12.82
N ILE A 115 -6.72 2.71 13.40
CA ILE A 115 -5.52 2.57 14.23
C ILE A 115 -5.61 3.52 15.44
N SER A 116 -5.10 3.12 16.59
CA SER A 116 -5.04 3.95 17.79
C SER A 116 -4.07 5.14 17.62
N GLU A 117 -4.20 6.19 18.46
CA GLU A 117 -3.23 7.31 18.46
C GLU A 117 -1.83 6.84 18.79
N GLU A 118 -1.71 6.00 19.79
CA GLU A 118 -0.45 5.40 20.20
C GLU A 118 0.24 4.66 19.04
N ALA A 119 -0.49 3.81 18.32
CA ALA A 119 0.08 3.09 17.19
C ALA A 119 0.45 4.00 16.01
N VAL A 120 -0.27 5.12 15.79
CA VAL A 120 0.14 6.16 14.81
C VAL A 120 1.46 6.80 15.22
N ASP A 121 1.66 7.08 16.50
CA ASP A 121 2.91 7.69 16.98
C ASP A 121 4.08 6.70 16.81
N VAL A 122 3.87 5.42 17.14
CA VAL A 122 4.89 4.38 16.91
C VAL A 122 5.21 4.22 15.41
N LEU A 123 4.21 4.28 14.51
CA LEU A 123 4.46 4.28 13.06
C LEU A 123 5.38 5.43 12.64
N LYS A 124 5.10 6.65 13.14
CA LYS A 124 5.88 7.86 12.84
C LYS A 124 7.31 7.78 13.37
N GLU A 125 7.48 7.22 14.55
CA GLU A 125 8.77 7.19 15.22
C GLU A 125 9.66 6.05 14.72
N GLU A 126 9.10 4.87 14.42
CA GLU A 126 9.90 3.69 14.19
C GLU A 126 9.85 3.16 12.76
N LEU A 127 8.70 3.24 12.09
CA LEU A 127 8.52 2.60 10.79
C LEU A 127 8.73 3.57 9.63
N PHE A 128 8.19 4.79 9.69
CA PHE A 128 8.31 5.75 8.60
C PHE A 128 9.76 6.15 8.30
N PRO A 129 10.67 6.31 9.30
CA PRO A 129 12.08 6.58 9.01
C PRO A 129 12.83 5.44 8.28
N LEU A 130 12.21 4.25 8.17
CA LEU A 130 12.77 3.13 7.42
C LEU A 130 12.23 3.03 5.99
N ALA A 131 11.18 3.80 5.67
CA ALA A 131 10.56 3.76 4.37
C ALA A 131 11.41 4.42 3.29
N ASP A 132 11.46 3.83 2.10
CA ASP A 132 11.93 4.50 0.89
C ASP A 132 10.82 5.34 0.26
N LEU A 133 9.55 4.92 0.47
CA LEU A 133 8.35 5.62 -0.01
C LEU A 133 7.20 5.47 0.99
N LEU A 134 6.55 6.58 1.31
CA LEU A 134 5.21 6.59 1.93
C LEU A 134 4.16 6.93 0.88
N THR A 135 2.98 6.28 0.95
CA THR A 135 1.89 6.49 0.00
C THR A 135 0.60 6.98 0.67
N PRO A 136 0.62 8.08 1.44
CA PRO A 136 -0.57 8.61 2.10
C PRO A 136 -1.57 9.19 1.11
N ASN A 137 -2.86 9.06 1.39
CA ASN A 137 -3.90 9.86 0.75
C ASN A 137 -3.97 11.27 1.38
N ILE A 138 -4.80 12.17 0.82
CA ILE A 138 -4.93 13.55 1.34
C ILE A 138 -5.31 13.58 2.83
N PRO A 139 -6.36 12.87 3.32
CA PRO A 139 -6.68 12.82 4.74
C PRO A 139 -5.54 12.31 5.62
N GLU A 140 -4.80 11.30 5.18
CA GLU A 140 -3.63 10.76 5.89
C GLU A 140 -2.50 11.78 5.92
N THR A 141 -2.24 12.46 4.80
CA THR A 141 -1.24 13.54 4.72
C THR A 141 -1.61 14.70 5.66
N GLU A 142 -2.90 15.05 5.78
CA GLU A 142 -3.37 16.05 6.74
C GLU A 142 -3.10 15.62 8.19
N VAL A 143 -3.29 14.33 8.52
CA VAL A 143 -2.95 13.78 9.85
C VAL A 143 -1.45 13.85 10.12
N LEU A 144 -0.62 13.54 9.12
CA LEU A 144 0.83 13.56 9.27
C LEU A 144 1.40 14.96 9.47
N THR A 145 0.82 15.96 8.81
CA THR A 145 1.32 17.34 8.81
C THR A 145 0.63 18.27 9.79
N GLY A 146 -0.57 17.90 10.27
CA GLY A 146 -1.44 18.77 11.03
C GLY A 146 -2.05 19.93 10.23
N ARG A 147 -1.90 19.92 8.89
CA ARG A 147 -2.37 20.97 7.97
C ARG A 147 -3.57 20.50 7.17
N LYS A 148 -4.44 21.44 6.78
CA LYS A 148 -5.49 21.18 5.79
C LYS A 148 -4.97 21.40 4.38
N ILE A 149 -5.30 20.48 3.49
CA ILE A 149 -4.91 20.51 2.06
C ILE A 149 -6.14 20.93 1.24
N LYS A 150 -6.08 22.12 0.67
CA LYS A 150 -7.18 22.72 -0.09
C LYS A 150 -6.79 23.08 -1.53
N SER A 151 -5.50 23.04 -1.84
CA SER A 151 -4.94 23.40 -3.14
C SER A 151 -3.80 22.45 -3.54
N ALA A 152 -3.37 22.55 -4.79
CA ALA A 152 -2.17 21.86 -5.27
C ALA A 152 -0.92 22.31 -4.53
N ASP A 153 -0.80 23.61 -4.22
CA ASP A 153 0.33 24.15 -3.47
C ASP A 153 0.38 23.62 -2.04
N ASP A 154 -0.80 23.52 -1.36
CA ASP A 154 -0.87 22.89 -0.03
C ASP A 154 -0.38 21.44 -0.08
N MET A 155 -0.73 20.70 -1.15
CA MET A 155 -0.34 19.31 -1.33
C MET A 155 1.18 19.17 -1.54
N ILE A 156 1.81 20.10 -2.30
CA ILE A 156 3.26 20.15 -2.49
C ILE A 156 3.96 20.43 -1.16
N GLU A 157 3.52 21.46 -0.43
CA GLU A 157 4.13 21.82 0.84
C GLU A 157 3.95 20.72 1.91
N ALA A 158 2.80 20.06 1.94
CA ALA A 158 2.57 18.94 2.84
C ALA A 158 3.45 17.74 2.51
N ALA A 159 3.55 17.36 1.23
CA ALA A 159 4.42 16.27 0.81
C ALA A 159 5.91 16.57 1.10
N LYS A 160 6.35 17.81 0.88
CA LYS A 160 7.68 18.28 1.24
C LYS A 160 7.93 18.14 2.74
N GLN A 161 7.02 18.64 3.58
CA GLN A 161 7.14 18.55 5.05
C GLN A 161 7.31 17.10 5.51
N VAL A 162 6.48 16.18 5.02
CA VAL A 162 6.55 14.76 5.39
C VAL A 162 7.87 14.14 4.89
N SER A 163 8.30 14.46 3.66
CA SER A 163 9.55 13.97 3.10
C SER A 163 10.77 14.43 3.91
N GLU A 164 10.82 15.70 4.30
CA GLU A 164 11.90 16.25 5.13
C GLU A 164 11.91 15.64 6.54
N GLN A 165 10.74 15.38 7.11
CA GLN A 165 10.60 14.80 8.44
C GLN A 165 11.09 13.35 8.52
N TYR A 166 10.78 12.52 7.51
CA TYR A 166 11.08 11.09 7.51
C TYR A 166 12.22 10.69 6.57
N HIS A 167 12.78 11.64 5.82
CA HIS A 167 13.88 11.43 4.86
C HIS A 167 13.57 10.38 3.78
N CYS A 168 12.32 10.34 3.30
CA CYS A 168 11.85 9.40 2.28
C CYS A 168 11.05 10.09 1.17
N ALA A 169 10.81 9.38 0.07
CA ALA A 169 9.88 9.85 -0.95
C ALA A 169 8.43 9.78 -0.45
N ILE A 170 7.58 10.69 -0.95
CA ILE A 170 6.15 10.75 -0.61
C ILE A 170 5.34 10.73 -1.89
N LEU A 171 4.42 9.77 -2.00
CA LEU A 171 3.36 9.79 -2.99
C LEU A 171 2.04 10.18 -2.31
N CYS A 172 1.73 11.47 -2.34
CA CYS A 172 0.44 11.97 -1.86
C CYS A 172 -0.63 11.64 -2.89
N LYS A 173 -1.54 10.72 -2.53
CA LYS A 173 -2.61 10.22 -3.42
C LYS A 173 -3.74 11.25 -3.50
N GLY A 174 -4.10 11.64 -4.72
CA GLY A 174 -5.21 12.55 -5.00
C GLY A 174 -6.60 11.90 -4.93
N GLY A 175 -7.57 12.48 -5.64
CA GLY A 175 -8.91 11.88 -5.81
C GLY A 175 -9.94 12.24 -4.74
N HIS A 176 -9.58 12.97 -3.68
CA HIS A 176 -10.47 13.38 -2.59
C HIS A 176 -11.14 14.76 -2.86
N LYS A 177 -11.73 14.95 -4.05
CA LYS A 177 -12.46 16.16 -4.47
C LYS A 177 -11.62 17.41 -4.76
N LEU A 178 -10.29 17.36 -4.65
CA LEU A 178 -9.43 18.51 -4.89
C LEU A 178 -9.01 18.64 -6.36
N ASN A 179 -8.73 17.53 -7.00
CA ASN A 179 -8.43 17.38 -8.42
C ASN A 179 -8.86 15.98 -8.83
N ASP A 180 -8.86 15.67 -10.11
CA ASP A 180 -9.14 14.31 -10.61
C ASP A 180 -8.32 13.25 -9.85
N ALA A 181 -7.93 12.14 -10.39
CA ALA A 181 -7.09 11.12 -9.75
C ALA A 181 -5.59 11.47 -9.85
N ASN A 182 -5.21 12.76 -9.73
CA ASN A 182 -3.82 13.20 -9.84
C ASN A 182 -3.08 12.97 -8.53
N ASP A 183 -1.96 12.27 -8.60
CA ASP A 183 -1.08 12.01 -7.46
C ASP A 183 0.19 12.85 -7.55
N LEU A 184 0.69 13.28 -6.41
CA LEU A 184 1.93 14.06 -6.29
C LEU A 184 3.03 13.20 -5.70
N LEU A 185 4.09 12.95 -6.46
CA LEU A 185 5.34 12.38 -5.93
C LEU A 185 6.30 13.51 -5.56
N TYR A 186 6.76 13.53 -4.32
CA TYR A 186 7.86 14.36 -3.86
C TYR A 186 9.06 13.45 -3.56
N VAL A 187 10.18 13.68 -4.23
CA VAL A 187 11.40 12.87 -4.11
C VAL A 187 12.64 13.70 -4.41
N ASN A 188 13.71 13.53 -3.63
CA ASN A 188 14.99 14.22 -3.84
C ASN A 188 14.89 15.75 -3.97
N GLY A 189 14.02 16.38 -3.17
CA GLY A 189 13.85 17.83 -3.17
C GLY A 189 13.04 18.39 -4.35
N THR A 190 12.48 17.53 -5.21
CA THR A 190 11.67 17.91 -6.35
C THR A 190 10.30 17.21 -6.31
N TYR A 191 9.35 17.73 -7.07
CA TYR A 191 8.05 17.08 -7.17
C TYR A 191 7.65 16.84 -8.62
N GLN A 192 6.80 15.81 -8.81
CA GLN A 192 6.21 15.47 -10.09
C GLN A 192 4.75 15.08 -9.90
N TRP A 193 3.88 15.62 -10.77
CA TRP A 193 2.48 15.20 -10.85
C TRP A 193 2.33 14.01 -11.79
N PHE A 194 1.53 13.05 -11.36
CA PHE A 194 1.05 11.95 -12.18
C PHE A 194 -0.43 12.17 -12.43
N GLU A 195 -0.76 12.57 -13.63
CA GLU A 195 -2.14 12.78 -14.04
C GLU A 195 -2.90 11.44 -14.08
N GLY A 196 -4.15 11.46 -13.66
CA GLY A 196 -5.04 10.32 -13.70
C GLY A 196 -6.46 10.77 -13.99
N LYS A 197 -7.13 10.10 -14.93
CA LYS A 197 -8.57 10.27 -15.10
C LYS A 197 -9.30 9.41 -14.09
N ARG A 198 -10.29 9.99 -13.41
CA ARG A 198 -11.18 9.23 -12.56
C ARG A 198 -11.95 8.22 -13.40
N ILE A 199 -11.81 6.94 -13.06
CA ILE A 199 -12.59 5.85 -13.65
C ILE A 199 -13.84 5.73 -12.79
N ASP A 200 -15.00 5.84 -13.41
CA ASP A 200 -16.29 5.71 -12.73
C ASP A 200 -16.60 4.21 -12.50
N ASN A 201 -15.96 3.64 -11.50
CA ASN A 201 -16.14 2.27 -11.07
C ASN A 201 -16.51 2.29 -9.57
N PRO A 202 -17.68 1.72 -9.16
CA PRO A 202 -18.06 1.62 -7.76
C PRO A 202 -17.17 0.64 -6.97
N ASN A 203 -16.50 -0.28 -7.67
CA ASN A 203 -15.69 -1.34 -7.11
C ASN A 203 -14.23 -0.87 -6.96
N THR A 204 -13.96 -0.16 -5.86
CA THR A 204 -12.65 0.47 -5.58
C THR A 204 -11.96 -0.12 -4.36
N HIS A 205 -12.48 -1.25 -3.83
CA HIS A 205 -11.90 -1.89 -2.65
C HIS A 205 -10.48 -2.38 -2.94
N GLY A 206 -9.52 -1.96 -2.12
CA GLY A 206 -8.10 -2.34 -2.23
C GLY A 206 -7.27 -1.51 -3.21
N THR A 207 -7.76 -0.37 -3.72
CA THR A 207 -6.98 0.50 -4.63
C THR A 207 -5.65 0.95 -4.02
N GLY A 208 -5.61 1.33 -2.73
CA GLY A 208 -4.37 1.71 -2.03
C GLY A 208 -3.38 0.55 -1.97
N CYS A 209 -3.85 -0.64 -1.54
CA CYS A 209 -3.05 -1.85 -1.48
C CYS A 209 -2.46 -2.20 -2.86
N THR A 210 -3.29 -2.15 -3.90
CA THR A 210 -2.88 -2.45 -5.28
C THR A 210 -1.82 -1.47 -5.78
N LEU A 211 -2.02 -0.15 -5.58
CA LEU A 211 -1.06 0.86 -6.00
C LEU A 211 0.30 0.67 -5.31
N SER A 212 0.30 0.57 -3.98
CA SER A 212 1.55 0.43 -3.19
C SER A 212 2.29 -0.87 -3.51
N SER A 213 1.58 -1.98 -3.74
CA SER A 213 2.17 -3.27 -4.12
C SER A 213 2.71 -3.27 -5.55
N ALA A 214 2.05 -2.60 -6.49
CA ALA A 214 2.57 -2.42 -7.84
C ALA A 214 3.85 -1.56 -7.84
N ILE A 215 3.92 -0.50 -7.00
CA ILE A 215 5.14 0.29 -6.83
C ILE A 215 6.26 -0.59 -6.26
N ALA A 216 6.01 -1.31 -5.17
CA ALA A 216 7.01 -2.21 -4.57
C ALA A 216 7.51 -3.25 -5.57
N SER A 217 6.62 -3.82 -6.40
CA SER A 217 6.98 -4.76 -7.47
C SER A 217 7.92 -4.15 -8.51
N ASN A 218 7.70 -2.90 -8.88
CA ASN A 218 8.55 -2.22 -9.85
C ASN A 218 9.90 -1.81 -9.24
N LEU A 219 9.94 -1.38 -7.99
CA LEU A 219 11.18 -1.15 -7.25
C LEU A 219 12.00 -2.45 -7.10
N ALA A 220 11.36 -3.58 -6.79
CA ALA A 220 12.03 -4.89 -6.75
C ALA A 220 12.71 -5.25 -8.07
N LYS A 221 12.11 -4.87 -9.19
CA LYS A 221 12.68 -5.06 -10.55
C LYS A 221 13.81 -4.08 -10.89
N GLY A 222 14.07 -3.07 -10.04
CA GLY A 222 15.14 -2.08 -10.20
C GLY A 222 14.74 -0.84 -11.02
N PHE A 223 13.44 -0.61 -11.24
CA PHE A 223 12.98 0.67 -11.82
C PHE A 223 13.21 1.83 -10.85
N SER A 224 13.40 3.03 -11.37
CA SER A 224 13.45 4.25 -10.56
C SER A 224 12.13 4.49 -9.83
N MET A 225 12.15 5.32 -8.79
CA MET A 225 10.95 5.70 -8.04
C MET A 225 9.86 6.28 -8.96
N VAL A 226 10.23 7.23 -9.82
CA VAL A 226 9.32 7.87 -10.79
C VAL A 226 8.70 6.85 -11.74
N GLU A 227 9.51 5.98 -12.32
CA GLU A 227 9.03 4.96 -13.25
C GLU A 227 8.17 3.91 -12.54
N SER A 228 8.53 3.55 -11.30
CA SER A 228 7.74 2.60 -10.50
C SER A 228 6.34 3.13 -10.21
N VAL A 229 6.21 4.43 -9.88
CA VAL A 229 4.92 5.08 -9.68
C VAL A 229 4.13 5.15 -10.98
N ASN A 230 4.76 5.54 -12.09
CA ASN A 230 4.10 5.62 -13.39
C ASN A 230 3.49 4.26 -13.80
N ARG A 231 4.28 3.21 -13.78
CA ARG A 231 3.84 1.84 -14.10
C ARG A 231 2.74 1.33 -13.18
N ALA A 232 2.80 1.68 -11.89
CA ALA A 232 1.77 1.31 -10.93
C ALA A 232 0.45 2.04 -11.19
N LYS A 233 0.47 3.31 -11.62
CA LYS A 233 -0.72 4.04 -12.02
C LYS A 233 -1.35 3.48 -13.29
N ASP A 234 -0.55 3.10 -14.26
CA ASP A 234 -1.06 2.42 -15.46
C ASP A 234 -1.73 1.10 -15.11
N TYR A 235 -1.09 0.29 -14.26
CA TYR A 235 -1.63 -0.99 -13.81
C TYR A 235 -2.96 -0.84 -13.06
N ILE A 236 -3.04 0.04 -12.06
CA ILE A 236 -4.28 0.23 -11.30
C ILE A 236 -5.41 0.79 -12.17
N SER A 237 -5.08 1.66 -13.12
CA SER A 237 -6.06 2.19 -14.08
C SER A 237 -6.63 1.07 -14.96
N GLY A 238 -5.80 0.15 -15.43
CA GLY A 238 -6.25 -1.04 -16.16
C GLY A 238 -7.14 -1.95 -15.32
N ALA A 239 -6.76 -2.22 -14.07
CA ALA A 239 -7.52 -3.04 -13.15
C ALA A 239 -8.90 -2.45 -12.81
N LEU A 240 -8.99 -1.12 -12.68
CA LEU A 240 -10.26 -0.41 -12.49
C LEU A 240 -11.11 -0.38 -13.77
N ALA A 241 -10.48 -0.18 -14.94
CA ALA A 241 -11.18 -0.11 -16.23
C ALA A 241 -11.76 -1.46 -16.67
N ALA A 242 -11.28 -2.57 -16.12
CA ALA A 242 -11.84 -3.91 -16.37
C ALA A 242 -13.26 -4.11 -15.80
N MET A 243 -13.73 -3.21 -14.93
CA MET A 243 -15.11 -3.15 -14.44
C MET A 243 -15.61 -4.46 -13.81
N LEU A 244 -14.73 -5.19 -13.11
CA LEU A 244 -15.12 -6.40 -12.38
C LEU A 244 -16.21 -6.08 -11.37
N ASP A 245 -17.31 -6.83 -11.40
CA ASP A 245 -18.47 -6.61 -10.53
C ASP A 245 -18.75 -7.86 -9.69
N LEU A 246 -18.19 -7.90 -8.48
CA LEU A 246 -18.32 -8.99 -7.54
C LEU A 246 -18.74 -8.48 -6.16
N GLY A 247 -19.74 -9.16 -5.58
CA GLY A 247 -20.22 -8.87 -4.23
C GLY A 247 -21.43 -7.96 -4.20
N LYS A 248 -21.79 -7.49 -3.00
CA LYS A 248 -22.99 -6.66 -2.75
C LYS A 248 -22.67 -5.22 -2.33
N GLY A 249 -21.41 -4.94 -2.06
CA GLY A 249 -20.88 -3.63 -1.64
C GLY A 249 -19.82 -3.14 -2.60
N SER A 250 -18.83 -2.35 -2.10
CA SER A 250 -17.68 -1.97 -2.91
C SER A 250 -16.82 -3.21 -3.18
N GLY A 251 -16.88 -3.71 -4.41
CA GLY A 251 -16.21 -4.94 -4.84
C GLY A 251 -14.71 -4.75 -5.13
N PRO A 252 -14.00 -5.85 -5.39
CA PRO A 252 -12.59 -5.83 -5.76
C PRO A 252 -12.40 -5.37 -7.20
N MET A 253 -11.17 -4.92 -7.51
CA MET A 253 -10.72 -4.71 -8.88
C MET A 253 -10.29 -6.03 -9.53
N ASP A 254 -10.22 -6.06 -10.86
CA ASP A 254 -9.63 -7.18 -11.60
C ASP A 254 -8.11 -7.05 -11.64
N HIS A 255 -7.43 -7.66 -10.68
CA HIS A 255 -5.97 -7.70 -10.64
C HIS A 255 -5.35 -8.50 -11.79
N GLY A 256 -6.13 -9.38 -12.42
CA GLY A 256 -5.71 -10.22 -13.52
C GLY A 256 -6.02 -9.69 -14.93
N PHE A 257 -6.55 -8.48 -15.06
CA PHE A 257 -7.09 -7.92 -16.31
C PHE A 257 -6.18 -8.05 -17.54
N ALA A 258 -4.85 -8.07 -17.34
CA ALA A 258 -3.86 -8.19 -18.40
C ALA A 258 -3.29 -9.63 -18.54
N VAL A 259 -3.71 -10.56 -17.67
CA VAL A 259 -3.24 -11.96 -17.71
C VAL A 259 -4.12 -12.72 -18.70
N LYS A 260 -3.58 -13.01 -19.88
CA LYS A 260 -4.25 -13.79 -20.93
C LYS A 260 -3.41 -14.98 -21.31
N ASN A 261 -3.93 -16.18 -21.11
CA ASN A 261 -3.32 -17.43 -21.50
C ASN A 261 -4.39 -18.53 -21.57
N SER A 262 -4.02 -19.74 -21.95
CA SER A 262 -4.95 -20.87 -22.09
C SER A 262 -5.68 -21.30 -20.80
N TYR A 263 -5.25 -20.82 -19.63
CA TYR A 263 -5.88 -21.10 -18.34
C TYR A 263 -6.90 -20.03 -17.93
N THR A 264 -7.00 -18.92 -18.67
CA THR A 264 -7.94 -17.81 -18.39
C THR A 264 -9.14 -17.81 -19.33
N GLU A 265 -9.27 -18.78 -20.23
CA GLU A 265 -10.41 -18.94 -21.12
C GLU A 265 -11.57 -19.57 -20.35
N GLU A 266 -12.77 -19.00 -20.46
CA GLU A 266 -14.01 -19.56 -19.93
C GLU A 266 -14.55 -20.62 -20.90
N ALA A 267 -15.24 -21.64 -20.37
CA ALA A 267 -15.77 -22.76 -21.14
C ALA A 267 -17.03 -22.38 -21.94
#